data_e5f48bdef7476ce92baeb0faffeb27c5
#
_entry.id   e5f48bdef7476ce92baeb0faffeb27c5
#
_cell.length_a   1.000
_cell.length_b   1.000
_cell.length_c   1.000
_cell.angle_alpha   90.00
_cell.angle_beta   90.00
_cell.angle_gamma   90.00
#
_symmetry.space_group_name_H-M   'P 1'
#
loop_
_entity.id
_entity.type
_entity.pdbx_description
1 polymer ?
#
loop_
_entity_poly.entity_id
_entity_poly.type
_entity_poly.pdbx_seq_one_letter_code
_entity_poly.pdbx_strand_id
1 'polypeptide(L)'
;MPRTRGSLARRLLLHAVLLLGIVLASCVAVGPAADALTRHQRHRVLHVAASKAGTPYRWGATGPGAFDCSGYTQWVFERIGARLPRTSRDQDRAVRHVRRADRELGDLVFFSSHHRVYHVGIYAGSNTIWHAPHTGSRVSRERLWTNDVSYGRVR
;
A
#
# COMPACT_ATOMS: atom_id res chain seq x y z
N MET A 1 36.59 -23.10 68.12
CA MET A 1 35.41 -23.20 67.27
C MET A 1 35.49 -22.15 66.17
N PRO A 2 35.77 -22.46 64.90
CA PRO A 2 35.81 -21.45 63.83
C PRO A 2 34.45 -21.25 63.19
N ARG A 3 34.04 -20.01 63.10
CA ARG A 3 32.81 -19.55 62.43
C ARG A 3 32.93 -19.55 60.90
N THR A 4 32.04 -20.24 60.24
CA THR A 4 31.93 -20.35 58.77
C THR A 4 31.54 -19.01 58.13
N ARG A 5 32.51 -18.37 57.44
CA ARG A 5 32.32 -17.13 56.65
C ARG A 5 31.99 -17.40 55.17
N GLY A 6 31.36 -18.52 54.82
CA GLY A 6 31.16 -18.94 53.43
C GLY A 6 29.78 -18.73 52.82
N SER A 7 28.78 -18.28 53.57
CA SER A 7 27.39 -18.32 53.13
C SER A 7 26.88 -17.06 52.40
N LEU A 8 27.40 -15.89 52.69
CA LEU A 8 26.91 -14.62 52.15
C LEU A 8 27.43 -14.33 50.73
N ALA A 9 28.70 -14.67 50.46
CA ALA A 9 29.29 -14.43 49.14
C ALA A 9 28.68 -15.30 48.03
N ARG A 10 28.27 -16.55 48.38
CA ARG A 10 27.63 -17.48 47.43
C ARG A 10 26.21 -17.09 47.08
N ARG A 11 25.47 -16.44 47.98
CA ARG A 11 24.11 -15.93 47.72
C ARG A 11 24.13 -14.67 46.86
N LEU A 12 25.09 -13.79 47.01
CA LEU A 12 25.24 -12.59 46.18
C LEU A 12 25.64 -12.91 44.73
N LEU A 13 26.46 -13.94 44.49
CA LEU A 13 26.82 -14.38 43.13
C LEU A 13 25.65 -14.99 42.36
N LEU A 14 24.79 -15.75 43.04
CA LEU A 14 23.59 -16.34 42.43
C LEU A 14 22.54 -15.29 42.04
N HIS A 15 22.40 -14.21 42.79
CA HIS A 15 21.47 -13.12 42.44
C HIS A 15 22.00 -12.23 41.32
N ALA A 16 23.32 -12.05 41.22
CA ALA A 16 23.93 -11.28 40.12
C ALA A 16 23.79 -12.00 38.74
N VAL A 17 23.89 -13.32 38.72
CA VAL A 17 23.71 -14.12 37.50
C VAL A 17 22.24 -14.16 37.06
N LEU A 18 21.29 -14.14 38.03
CA LEU A 18 19.84 -14.15 37.69
C LEU A 18 19.38 -12.81 37.12
N LEU A 19 19.97 -11.69 37.52
CA LEU A 19 19.60 -10.36 37.00
C LEU A 19 20.23 -10.05 35.64
N LEU A 20 21.36 -10.71 35.28
CA LEU A 20 22.00 -10.53 33.98
C LEU A 20 21.29 -11.33 32.86
N GLY A 21 20.50 -12.35 33.22
CA GLY A 21 19.76 -13.18 32.26
C GLY A 21 18.46 -12.59 31.73
N ILE A 22 17.93 -11.51 32.33
CA ILE A 22 16.61 -10.94 31.99
C ILE A 22 16.68 -9.79 30.98
N VAL A 23 17.88 -9.26 30.70
CA VAL A 23 18.03 -8.09 29.80
C VAL A 23 18.21 -8.49 28.32
N LEU A 24 18.31 -9.76 27.98
CA LEU A 24 18.62 -10.23 26.62
C LEU A 24 17.42 -10.78 25.81
N ALA A 25 16.18 -10.59 26.28
CA ALA A 25 14.99 -11.14 25.62
C ALA A 25 14.00 -10.09 25.12
N SER A 26 14.44 -8.87 24.78
CA SER A 26 13.59 -7.88 24.11
C SER A 26 14.12 -7.53 22.73
N CYS A 27 14.44 -8.55 21.91
CA CYS A 27 14.34 -8.38 20.46
C CYS A 27 12.85 -8.29 20.12
N VAL A 28 12.27 -7.10 20.26
CA VAL A 28 11.04 -6.76 19.56
C VAL A 28 11.39 -6.86 18.08
N ALA A 29 11.06 -7.99 17.47
CA ALA A 29 10.99 -8.08 16.03
C ALA A 29 9.95 -7.06 15.60
N VAL A 30 10.40 -5.87 15.18
CA VAL A 30 9.58 -4.95 14.40
C VAL A 30 9.29 -5.72 13.11
N GLY A 31 8.16 -6.42 13.11
CA GLY A 31 7.62 -7.03 11.90
C GLY A 31 7.49 -5.95 10.83
N PRO A 32 7.60 -6.29 9.54
CA PRO A 32 7.38 -5.32 8.48
C PRO A 32 6.04 -4.64 8.73
N ALA A 33 6.03 -3.31 8.69
CA ALA A 33 4.83 -2.52 8.91
C ALA A 33 3.69 -3.12 8.08
N ALA A 34 2.60 -3.53 8.75
CA ALA A 34 1.45 -4.21 8.16
C ALA A 34 0.66 -3.33 7.16
N ASP A 35 1.19 -2.16 6.80
CA ASP A 35 0.52 -1.10 6.06
C ASP A 35 0.79 -1.09 4.54
N ALA A 36 1.62 -1.99 4.01
CA ALA A 36 1.92 -2.03 2.58
C ALA A 36 1.43 -3.33 1.95
N LEU A 37 0.78 -3.21 0.79
CA LEU A 37 0.38 -4.38 0.00
C LEU A 37 1.57 -5.31 -0.23
N THR A 38 1.41 -6.58 0.08
CA THR A 38 2.38 -7.62 -0.23
C THR A 38 2.57 -7.77 -1.74
N ARG A 39 3.67 -8.37 -2.18
CA ARG A 39 3.88 -8.67 -3.61
C ARG A 39 2.69 -9.45 -4.20
N HIS A 40 2.16 -10.42 -3.47
CA HIS A 40 1.00 -11.21 -3.91
C HIS A 40 -0.25 -10.32 -4.10
N GLN A 41 -0.55 -9.45 -3.16
CA GLN A 41 -1.68 -8.51 -3.26
C GLN A 41 -1.51 -7.56 -4.45
N ARG A 42 -0.30 -7.07 -4.75
CA ARG A 42 -0.02 -6.22 -5.93
C ARG A 42 -0.33 -6.94 -7.23
N HIS A 43 0.09 -8.20 -7.37
CA HIS A 43 -0.28 -9.01 -8.54
C HIS A 43 -1.79 -9.24 -8.63
N ARG A 44 -2.47 -9.46 -7.50
CA ARG A 44 -3.94 -9.55 -7.47
C ARG A 44 -4.61 -8.26 -7.91
N VAL A 45 -4.11 -7.08 -7.49
CA VAL A 45 -4.61 -5.77 -7.97
C VAL A 45 -4.57 -5.73 -9.50
N LEU A 46 -3.42 -6.06 -10.11
CA LEU A 46 -3.28 -6.02 -11.56
C LEU A 46 -4.15 -7.05 -12.28
N HIS A 47 -4.29 -8.26 -11.72
CA HIS A 47 -5.17 -9.28 -12.26
C HIS A 47 -6.64 -8.82 -12.24
N VAL A 48 -7.11 -8.27 -11.11
CA VAL A 48 -8.46 -7.72 -10.96
C VAL A 48 -8.66 -6.53 -11.91
N ALA A 49 -7.67 -5.64 -12.00
CA ALA A 49 -7.72 -4.51 -12.94
C ALA A 49 -7.88 -4.97 -14.38
N ALA A 50 -7.03 -5.90 -14.84
CA ALA A 50 -7.07 -6.45 -16.19
C ALA A 50 -8.39 -7.18 -16.50
N SER A 51 -9.04 -7.82 -15.52
CA SER A 51 -10.33 -8.52 -15.72
C SER A 51 -11.47 -7.61 -16.17
N LYS A 52 -11.29 -6.30 -16.06
CA LYS A 52 -12.27 -5.28 -16.48
C LYS A 52 -11.89 -4.56 -17.78
N ALA A 53 -10.85 -5.02 -18.47
CA ALA A 53 -10.52 -4.50 -19.79
C ALA A 53 -11.75 -4.51 -20.71
N GLY A 54 -11.95 -3.42 -21.46
CA GLY A 54 -13.09 -3.27 -22.37
C GLY A 54 -14.39 -2.82 -21.70
N THR A 55 -14.47 -2.73 -20.36
CA THR A 55 -15.66 -2.20 -19.68
C THR A 55 -15.86 -0.71 -20.02
N PRO A 56 -17.07 -0.27 -20.42
CA PRO A 56 -17.30 1.12 -20.81
C PRO A 56 -17.04 2.13 -19.69
N TYR A 57 -16.53 3.30 -20.06
CA TYR A 57 -16.52 4.46 -19.18
C TYR A 57 -17.93 5.05 -19.06
N ARG A 58 -18.30 5.42 -17.83
CA ARG A 58 -19.48 6.25 -17.55
C ARG A 58 -19.21 7.08 -16.30
N TRP A 59 -19.38 8.39 -16.42
CA TRP A 59 -19.22 9.32 -15.30
C TRP A 59 -20.09 8.89 -14.11
N GLY A 60 -19.51 8.91 -12.92
CA GLY A 60 -20.17 8.52 -11.68
C GLY A 60 -20.34 7.02 -11.46
N ALA A 61 -19.96 6.17 -12.41
CA ALA A 61 -20.12 4.72 -12.28
C ALA A 61 -19.01 4.07 -11.47
N THR A 62 -19.40 3.08 -10.65
CA THR A 62 -18.52 2.33 -9.73
C THR A 62 -18.46 0.83 -10.06
N GLY A 63 -18.98 0.41 -11.24
CA GLY A 63 -18.94 -0.97 -11.71
C GLY A 63 -20.19 -1.79 -11.35
N PRO A 64 -20.20 -3.08 -11.70
CA PRO A 64 -19.21 -3.78 -12.52
C PRO A 64 -19.38 -3.59 -14.04
N GLY A 65 -20.49 -3.01 -14.50
CA GLY A 65 -20.85 -2.86 -15.93
C GLY A 65 -20.33 -1.58 -16.59
N ALA A 66 -19.93 -0.59 -15.82
CA ALA A 66 -19.30 0.64 -16.27
C ALA A 66 -18.50 1.27 -15.14
N PHE A 67 -17.52 2.12 -15.45
CA PHE A 67 -16.68 2.79 -14.47
C PHE A 67 -16.37 4.22 -14.88
N ASP A 68 -16.23 5.12 -13.91
CA ASP A 68 -15.34 6.27 -14.07
C ASP A 68 -13.94 5.94 -13.49
N CYS A 69 -12.99 6.87 -13.59
CA CYS A 69 -11.59 6.63 -13.20
C CYS A 69 -11.44 6.20 -11.73
N SER A 70 -12.05 6.92 -10.81
CA SER A 70 -11.96 6.64 -9.38
C SER A 70 -12.89 5.53 -8.91
N GLY A 71 -14.03 5.33 -9.57
CA GLY A 71 -14.91 4.18 -9.35
C GLY A 71 -14.24 2.87 -9.77
N TYR A 72 -13.45 2.90 -10.85
CA TYR A 72 -12.66 1.75 -11.27
C TYR A 72 -11.58 1.37 -10.25
N THR A 73 -10.77 2.32 -9.79
CA THR A 73 -9.77 2.06 -8.77
C THR A 73 -10.41 1.59 -7.47
N GLN A 74 -11.49 2.24 -7.01
CA GLN A 74 -12.26 1.83 -5.84
C GLN A 74 -12.70 0.37 -5.95
N TRP A 75 -13.34 0.01 -7.07
CA TRP A 75 -13.84 -1.35 -7.33
C TRP A 75 -12.71 -2.39 -7.32
N VAL A 76 -11.56 -2.09 -7.91
CA VAL A 76 -10.39 -3.00 -7.94
C VAL A 76 -9.85 -3.25 -6.54
N PHE A 77 -9.68 -2.20 -5.76
CA PHE A 77 -9.10 -2.32 -4.41
C PHE A 77 -10.04 -2.98 -3.40
N GLU A 78 -11.35 -2.77 -3.51
CA GLU A 78 -12.33 -3.49 -2.69
C GLU A 78 -12.21 -5.02 -2.82
N ARG A 79 -11.84 -5.53 -3.99
CA ARG A 79 -11.68 -6.98 -4.24
C ARG A 79 -10.42 -7.59 -3.64
N ILE A 80 -9.52 -6.75 -3.18
CA ILE A 80 -8.35 -7.20 -2.40
C ILE A 80 -8.47 -6.85 -0.91
N GLY A 81 -9.65 -6.35 -0.48
CA GLY A 81 -9.95 -6.01 0.90
C GLY A 81 -9.54 -4.59 1.33
N ALA A 82 -9.10 -3.74 0.40
CA ALA A 82 -8.75 -2.35 0.68
C ALA A 82 -9.90 -1.41 0.26
N ARG A 83 -10.11 -0.34 1.02
CA ARG A 83 -11.14 0.65 0.74
C ARG A 83 -10.53 1.97 0.29
N LEU A 84 -11.06 2.52 -0.80
CA LEU A 84 -10.70 3.83 -1.32
C LEU A 84 -11.89 4.79 -1.28
N PRO A 85 -11.68 6.08 -1.06
CA PRO A 85 -12.71 7.10 -1.22
C PRO A 85 -13.27 7.15 -2.64
N ARG A 86 -14.45 7.80 -2.80
CA ARG A 86 -15.14 7.82 -4.09
C ARG A 86 -14.42 8.63 -5.17
N THR A 87 -13.82 9.76 -4.85
CA THR A 87 -13.24 10.66 -5.84
C THR A 87 -11.72 10.50 -5.96
N SER A 88 -11.18 10.77 -7.15
CA SER A 88 -9.72 10.72 -7.38
C SER A 88 -8.95 11.65 -6.44
N ARG A 89 -9.50 12.82 -6.12
CA ARG A 89 -8.92 13.78 -5.19
C ARG A 89 -8.88 13.26 -3.77
N ASP A 90 -9.93 12.60 -3.31
CA ASP A 90 -9.96 12.06 -1.96
C ASP A 90 -9.12 10.79 -1.86
N GLN A 91 -9.01 10.01 -2.95
CA GLN A 91 -8.06 8.89 -3.03
C GLN A 91 -6.62 9.36 -2.90
N ASP A 92 -6.26 10.46 -3.59
CA ASP A 92 -4.93 11.07 -3.49
C ASP A 92 -4.59 11.49 -2.05
N ARG A 93 -5.55 12.04 -1.31
CA ARG A 93 -5.39 12.41 0.10
C ARG A 93 -5.31 11.23 1.06
N ALA A 94 -5.92 10.10 0.70
CA ALA A 94 -6.05 8.92 1.56
C ALA A 94 -4.86 7.96 1.46
N VAL A 95 -3.99 8.09 0.48
CA VAL A 95 -2.86 7.19 0.25
C VAL A 95 -1.54 7.74 0.81
N ARG A 96 -0.56 6.87 0.99
CA ARG A 96 0.81 7.29 1.28
C ARG A 96 1.52 7.65 -0.03
N HIS A 97 1.88 8.91 -0.21
CA HIS A 97 2.65 9.32 -1.39
C HIS A 97 4.02 8.64 -1.44
N VAL A 98 4.43 8.25 -2.63
CA VAL A 98 5.73 7.62 -2.90
C VAL A 98 6.44 8.36 -4.03
N ARG A 99 7.77 8.38 -3.97
CA ARG A 99 8.58 8.97 -5.04
C ARG A 99 8.45 8.13 -6.31
N ARG A 100 8.62 8.77 -7.46
CA ARG A 100 8.60 8.08 -8.76
C ARG A 100 9.58 6.91 -8.84
N ALA A 101 10.75 7.03 -8.20
CA ALA A 101 11.74 5.96 -8.16
C ALA A 101 11.30 4.75 -7.33
N ASP A 102 10.44 4.97 -6.32
CA ASP A 102 10.00 3.97 -5.36
C ASP A 102 8.61 3.38 -5.70
N ARG A 103 8.07 3.75 -6.87
CA ARG A 103 6.77 3.25 -7.31
C ARG A 103 6.82 1.76 -7.60
N GLU A 104 5.75 1.07 -7.24
CA GLU A 104 5.61 -0.36 -7.41
C GLU A 104 4.29 -0.70 -8.12
N LEU A 105 4.22 -1.91 -8.67
CA LEU A 105 2.99 -2.42 -9.28
C LEU A 105 1.81 -2.27 -8.32
N GLY A 106 0.67 -1.79 -8.82
CA GLY A 106 -0.52 -1.57 -8.01
C GLY A 106 -0.56 -0.24 -7.26
N ASP A 107 0.49 0.58 -7.28
CA ASP A 107 0.39 1.95 -6.77
C ASP A 107 -0.60 2.76 -7.62
N LEU A 108 -1.31 3.70 -7.01
CA LEU A 108 -2.15 4.64 -7.74
C LEU A 108 -1.30 5.71 -8.42
N VAL A 109 -1.72 6.13 -9.60
CA VAL A 109 -1.12 7.24 -10.35
C VAL A 109 -2.16 8.32 -10.48
N PHE A 110 -1.88 9.49 -9.94
CA PHE A 110 -2.76 10.65 -9.97
C PHE A 110 -2.26 11.68 -10.96
N PHE A 111 -3.15 12.16 -11.80
CA PHE A 111 -2.90 13.17 -12.80
C PHE A 111 -3.45 14.50 -12.33
N SER A 112 -2.64 15.53 -12.36
CA SER A 112 -3.00 16.86 -11.89
C SER A 112 -2.93 17.90 -13.01
N SER A 113 -3.76 18.92 -12.89
CA SER A 113 -3.69 20.15 -13.68
C SER A 113 -3.97 21.32 -12.74
N HIS A 114 -3.14 22.37 -12.80
CA HIS A 114 -3.25 23.53 -11.90
C HIS A 114 -3.38 23.12 -10.43
N HIS A 115 -2.52 22.18 -9.98
CA HIS A 115 -2.52 21.64 -8.61
C HIS A 115 -3.81 20.90 -8.19
N ARG A 116 -4.65 20.50 -9.16
CA ARG A 116 -5.87 19.73 -8.88
C ARG A 116 -5.81 18.37 -9.54
N VAL A 117 -5.98 17.32 -8.74
CA VAL A 117 -6.14 15.96 -9.26
C VAL A 117 -7.44 15.85 -10.04
N TYR A 118 -7.37 15.44 -11.30
CA TYR A 118 -8.51 15.26 -12.19
C TYR A 118 -8.71 13.81 -12.63
N HIS A 119 -7.70 12.98 -12.52
CA HIS A 119 -7.74 11.59 -12.99
C HIS A 119 -6.88 10.67 -12.12
N VAL A 120 -7.19 9.36 -12.14
CA VAL A 120 -6.46 8.33 -11.43
C VAL A 120 -6.42 7.03 -12.23
N GLY A 121 -5.30 6.31 -12.14
CA GLY A 121 -5.11 4.96 -12.67
C GLY A 121 -4.28 4.11 -11.72
N ILE A 122 -4.08 2.84 -12.09
CA ILE A 122 -3.30 1.84 -11.34
C ILE A 122 -2.01 1.56 -12.10
N TYR A 123 -0.86 1.78 -11.49
CA TYR A 123 0.45 1.53 -12.10
C TYR A 123 0.64 0.05 -12.45
N ALA A 124 0.93 -0.22 -13.71
CA ALA A 124 1.03 -1.56 -14.28
C ALA A 124 2.46 -1.93 -14.76
N GLY A 125 3.46 -1.14 -14.33
CA GLY A 125 4.84 -1.33 -14.77
C GLY A 125 5.13 -0.72 -16.15
N SER A 126 6.41 -0.63 -16.50
CA SER A 126 6.88 -0.16 -17.83
C SER A 126 6.23 1.16 -18.28
N ASN A 127 6.04 2.08 -17.32
CA ASN A 127 5.41 3.38 -17.55
C ASN A 127 3.98 3.28 -18.11
N THR A 128 3.22 2.26 -17.68
CA THR A 128 1.82 2.04 -18.05
C THR A 128 0.90 2.04 -16.86
N ILE A 129 -0.39 2.28 -17.10
CA ILE A 129 -1.45 2.24 -16.11
C ILE A 129 -2.66 1.45 -16.64
N TRP A 130 -3.42 0.85 -15.73
CA TRP A 130 -4.82 0.47 -15.96
C TRP A 130 -5.72 1.61 -15.49
N HIS A 131 -6.67 2.04 -16.33
CA HIS A 131 -7.59 3.11 -15.98
C HIS A 131 -8.91 3.03 -16.77
N ALA A 132 -9.91 3.80 -16.35
CA ALA A 132 -11.10 4.14 -17.13
C ALA A 132 -10.94 5.60 -17.59
N PRO A 133 -10.60 5.88 -18.87
CA PRO A 133 -10.10 7.18 -19.30
C PRO A 133 -11.13 8.32 -19.26
N HIS A 134 -12.15 8.25 -20.14
CA HIS A 134 -13.14 9.32 -20.34
C HIS A 134 -14.38 8.81 -21.08
N THR A 135 -15.40 9.63 -21.19
CA THR A 135 -16.62 9.32 -21.96
C THR A 135 -16.29 8.90 -23.39
N GLY A 136 -16.93 7.83 -23.85
CA GLY A 136 -16.67 7.21 -25.16
C GLY A 136 -15.52 6.19 -25.19
N SER A 137 -14.77 6.07 -24.12
CA SER A 137 -13.68 5.10 -23.98
C SER A 137 -14.09 3.88 -23.15
N ARG A 138 -13.13 2.97 -22.99
CA ARG A 138 -13.26 1.75 -22.20
C ARG A 138 -12.04 1.58 -21.27
N VAL A 139 -12.22 0.80 -20.22
CA VAL A 139 -11.07 0.38 -19.37
C VAL A 139 -9.98 -0.23 -20.25
N SER A 140 -8.78 0.34 -20.16
CA SER A 140 -7.63 -0.03 -20.97
C SER A 140 -6.33 0.06 -20.20
N ARG A 141 -5.29 -0.59 -20.74
CA ARG A 141 -3.91 -0.38 -20.29
C ARG A 141 -3.21 0.54 -21.26
N GLU A 142 -2.78 1.70 -20.78
CA GLU A 142 -2.17 2.74 -21.59
C GLU A 142 -0.83 3.23 -21.03
N ARG A 143 0.00 3.81 -21.87
CA ARG A 143 1.23 4.49 -21.41
C ARG A 143 0.87 5.80 -20.72
N LEU A 144 1.66 6.18 -19.75
CA LEU A 144 1.58 7.53 -19.18
C LEU A 144 1.87 8.56 -20.26
N TRP A 145 0.94 9.47 -20.48
CA TRP A 145 1.01 10.51 -21.53
C TRP A 145 1.63 11.82 -21.02
N THR A 146 1.90 11.91 -19.74
CA THR A 146 2.55 13.07 -19.10
C THR A 146 3.46 12.62 -17.96
N ASN A 147 4.38 13.48 -17.59
CA ASN A 147 5.21 13.34 -16.40
C ASN A 147 4.67 14.08 -15.18
N ASP A 148 3.62 14.91 -15.36
CA ASP A 148 2.94 15.63 -14.28
C ASP A 148 1.96 14.70 -13.55
N VAL A 149 2.55 13.77 -12.81
CA VAL A 149 1.84 12.76 -12.03
C VAL A 149 2.48 12.56 -10.67
N SER A 150 1.64 12.25 -9.67
CA SER A 150 2.06 11.73 -8.37
C SER A 150 1.71 10.25 -8.23
N TYR A 151 2.39 9.59 -7.30
CA TYR A 151 2.17 8.16 -7.02
C TYR A 151 1.75 8.00 -5.56
N GLY A 152 0.78 7.11 -5.31
CA GLY A 152 0.27 6.83 -3.99
C GLY A 152 0.10 5.33 -3.74
N ARG A 153 0.54 4.90 -2.57
CA ARG A 153 0.44 3.51 -2.11
C ARG A 153 -0.73 3.35 -1.18
N VAL A 154 -1.63 2.44 -1.53
CA VAL A 154 -2.76 2.04 -0.68
C VAL A 154 -2.23 1.21 0.48
N ARG A 155 -2.75 1.49 1.69
CA ARG A 155 -2.41 0.79 2.93
C ARG A 155 -3.45 -0.26 3.28
#